data_c8c09a234d6e7f8ac91e839f04feac12
#
_entry.id   c8c09a234d6e7f8ac91e839f04feac12
#
_cell.length_a   1.000
_cell.length_b   1.000
_cell.length_c   1.000
_cell.angle_alpha   90.00
_cell.angle_beta   90.00
_cell.angle_gamma   90.00
#
_symmetry.space_group_name_H-M   'P 1'
#
loop_
_entity.id
_entity.type
_entity.pdbx_description
1 polymer ?
#
loop_
_entity_poly.entity_id
_entity_poly.type
_entity_poly.pdbx_seq_one_letter_code
_entity_poly.pdbx_strand_id
1 'polypeptide(L)'
;MNRIAVVGSGGAGKSTLSGKLSGILNIPVYHLDTYFWKPGWQMSDTTSWNEINDKLVNYENWIIDGNFKSTMANRLEASDTIIFLDIGRLTCLFNA
;
A
#
# COMPACT_ATOMS: atom_id res chain seq x y z
N MET A 1 10.17 -9.25 6.61
CA MET A 1 9.16 -8.52 5.83
C MET A 1 7.81 -8.61 6.52
N ASN A 2 7.50 -7.61 7.31
CA ASN A 2 6.21 -7.56 8.02
C ASN A 2 5.32 -6.41 7.53
N ARG A 3 5.93 -5.31 7.12
CA ARG A 3 5.21 -4.12 6.63
C ARG A 3 5.76 -3.73 5.29
N ILE A 4 4.99 -3.97 4.24
CA ILE A 4 5.43 -3.82 2.86
C ILE A 4 4.61 -2.75 2.17
N ALA A 5 5.26 -1.70 1.68
CA ALA A 5 4.63 -0.68 0.87
C ALA A 5 4.91 -1.00 -0.61
N VAL A 6 3.87 -1.12 -1.42
CA VAL A 6 3.98 -1.37 -2.86
C VAL A 6 3.54 -0.11 -3.59
N VAL A 7 4.46 0.52 -4.28
CA VAL A 7 4.21 1.78 -4.99
C VAL A 7 4.68 1.65 -6.43
N GLY A 8 4.32 2.59 -7.27
CA GLY A 8 4.79 2.61 -8.65
C GLY A 8 3.73 3.06 -9.65
N SER A 9 4.03 2.86 -10.92
CA SER A 9 3.18 3.30 -12.01
C SER A 9 1.83 2.61 -12.04
N GLY A 10 0.77 3.35 -12.36
CA GLY A 10 -0.54 2.77 -12.59
C GLY A 10 -0.48 1.78 -13.76
N GLY A 11 -1.19 0.67 -13.64
CA GLY A 11 -1.20 -0.36 -14.67
C GLY A 11 0.02 -1.25 -14.70
N ALA A 12 0.95 -1.09 -13.76
CA ALA A 12 2.17 -1.90 -13.70
C ALA A 12 1.99 -3.23 -12.97
N GLY A 13 0.77 -3.54 -12.51
CA GLY A 13 0.49 -4.81 -11.86
C GLY A 13 0.68 -4.82 -10.34
N LYS A 14 0.63 -3.65 -9.70
CA LYS A 14 0.80 -3.55 -8.24
C LYS A 14 -0.16 -4.44 -7.46
N SER A 15 -1.44 -4.42 -7.82
CA SER A 15 -2.46 -5.22 -7.13
C SER A 15 -2.21 -6.73 -7.30
N THR A 16 -1.80 -7.15 -8.48
CA THR A 16 -1.47 -8.54 -8.75
C THR A 16 -0.27 -8.99 -7.93
N LEU A 17 0.77 -8.18 -7.91
CA LEU A 17 1.98 -8.47 -7.12
C LEU A 17 1.65 -8.53 -5.62
N SER A 18 0.91 -7.55 -5.13
CA SER A 18 0.52 -7.49 -3.72
C SER A 18 -0.28 -8.71 -3.30
N GLY A 19 -1.22 -9.14 -4.13
CA GLY A 19 -2.00 -10.34 -3.87
C GLY A 19 -1.15 -11.59 -3.82
N LYS A 20 -0.18 -11.73 -4.72
CA LYS A 20 0.75 -12.85 -4.72
C LYS A 20 1.62 -12.87 -3.46
N LEU A 21 2.14 -11.72 -3.07
CA LEU A 21 2.95 -11.60 -1.86
C LEU A 21 2.14 -11.94 -0.61
N SER A 22 0.88 -11.50 -0.57
CA SER A 22 -0.01 -11.83 0.53
C SER A 22 -0.18 -13.34 0.69
N GLY A 23 -0.35 -14.06 -0.42
CA GLY A 23 -0.47 -15.51 -0.41
C GLY A 23 0.81 -16.21 0.03
N ILE A 24 1.97 -15.72 -0.43
CA ILE A 24 3.27 -16.32 -0.12
C ILE A 24 3.68 -16.06 1.33
N LEU A 25 3.53 -14.82 1.79
CA LEU A 25 4.01 -14.39 3.10
C LEU A 25 2.95 -14.56 4.20
N ASN A 26 1.71 -14.86 3.81
CA ASN A 26 0.59 -14.95 4.74
C ASN A 26 0.37 -13.66 5.53
N ILE A 27 0.46 -12.54 4.85
CA ILE A 27 0.27 -11.20 5.40
C ILE A 27 -0.94 -10.55 4.73
N PRO A 28 -1.83 -9.86 5.49
CA PRO A 28 -2.98 -9.19 4.88
C PRO A 28 -2.57 -8.11 3.88
N VAL A 29 -3.32 -8.00 2.78
CA VAL A 29 -3.10 -6.96 1.79
C VAL A 29 -4.24 -5.95 1.82
N TYR A 30 -3.88 -4.68 1.70
CA TYR A 30 -4.84 -3.57 1.67
C TYR A 30 -4.59 -2.77 0.39
N HIS A 31 -5.58 -2.78 -0.49
CA HIS A 31 -5.54 -2.01 -1.74
C HIS A 31 -6.14 -0.64 -1.47
N LEU A 32 -5.32 0.41 -1.54
CA LEU A 32 -5.75 1.76 -1.17
C LEU A 32 -6.91 2.28 -2.01
N ASP A 33 -6.97 1.91 -3.28
CA ASP A 33 -8.08 2.32 -4.14
C ASP A 33 -9.42 1.86 -3.58
N THR A 34 -9.47 0.67 -2.99
CA THR A 34 -10.69 0.14 -2.38
C THR A 34 -11.10 0.95 -1.16
N TYR A 35 -10.13 1.41 -0.38
CA TYR A 35 -10.40 2.20 0.82
C TYR A 35 -10.70 3.65 0.53
N PHE A 36 -10.09 4.21 -0.52
CA PHE A 36 -10.25 5.61 -0.88
C PHE A 36 -11.64 5.92 -1.45
N TRP A 37 -12.18 5.02 -2.28
CA TRP A 37 -13.49 5.18 -2.88
C TRP A 37 -14.56 4.52 -2.00
N LYS A 38 -15.49 5.32 -1.49
CA LYS A 38 -16.63 4.84 -0.71
C LYS A 38 -17.67 4.20 -1.61
N PRO A 39 -18.57 3.34 -1.06
CA PRO A 39 -19.71 2.84 -1.82
C PRO A 39 -20.49 3.99 -2.45
N GLY A 40 -20.90 3.85 -3.71
CA GLY A 40 -21.54 4.92 -4.46
C GLY A 40 -20.57 5.80 -5.21
N TRP A 41 -19.28 5.42 -5.23
CA TRP A 41 -18.23 6.12 -5.97
C TRP A 41 -17.95 7.53 -5.44
N GLN A 42 -18.17 7.76 -4.17
CA GLN A 42 -17.80 9.00 -3.52
C GLN A 42 -16.38 8.89 -2.96
N MET A 43 -15.57 9.90 -3.26
CA MET A 43 -14.22 9.96 -2.72
C MET A 43 -14.26 10.27 -1.22
N SER A 44 -13.45 9.57 -0.44
CA SER A 44 -13.31 9.86 0.99
C SER A 44 -12.74 11.25 1.20
N ASP A 45 -13.22 11.96 2.22
CA ASP A 45 -12.63 13.24 2.59
C ASP A 45 -11.23 13.03 3.20
N THR A 46 -10.45 14.09 3.27
CA THR A 46 -9.06 14.03 3.73
C THR A 46 -8.95 13.52 5.17
N THR A 47 -9.85 13.95 6.04
CA THR A 47 -9.81 13.54 7.45
C THR A 47 -10.08 12.05 7.60
N SER A 48 -11.13 11.55 6.96
CA SER A 48 -11.45 10.11 6.98
C SER A 48 -10.32 9.28 6.38
N TRP A 49 -9.71 9.76 5.30
CA TRP A 49 -8.61 9.07 4.66
C TRP A 49 -7.38 9.00 5.59
N ASN A 50 -7.03 10.09 6.27
CA ASN A 50 -5.90 10.10 7.19
C ASN A 50 -6.13 9.14 8.36
N GLU A 51 -7.33 9.07 8.89
CA GLU A 51 -7.68 8.14 9.96
C GLU A 51 -7.53 6.68 9.50
N ILE A 52 -7.99 6.35 8.30
CA ILE A 52 -7.86 5.02 7.73
C ILE A 52 -6.38 4.67 7.56
N ASN A 53 -5.60 5.57 6.99
CA ASN A 53 -4.17 5.35 6.79
C ASN A 53 -3.44 5.12 8.12
N ASP A 54 -3.69 5.96 9.11
CA ASP A 54 -3.07 5.82 10.42
C ASP A 54 -3.40 4.47 11.06
N LYS A 55 -4.64 4.02 10.92
CA LYS A 55 -5.06 2.72 11.43
C LYS A 55 -4.31 1.58 10.75
N LEU A 56 -4.20 1.64 9.41
CA LEU A 56 -3.55 0.58 8.62
C LEU A 56 -2.06 0.47 8.96
N VAL A 57 -1.35 1.59 9.02
CA VAL A 57 0.10 1.56 9.26
C VAL A 57 0.48 1.13 10.66
N ASN A 58 -0.46 1.16 11.60
CA ASN A 58 -0.24 0.72 12.97
C ASN A 58 -0.47 -0.78 13.17
N TYR A 59 -0.98 -1.49 12.17
CA TYR A 59 -1.08 -2.94 12.26
C TYR A 59 0.32 -3.55 12.28
N GLU A 60 0.45 -4.70 12.92
CA GLU A 60 1.74 -5.39 13.04
C GLU A 60 2.29 -5.84 11.69
N ASN A 61 1.42 -6.38 10.83
CA ASN A 61 1.79 -6.88 9.52
C ASN A 61 0.84 -6.32 8.47
N TRP A 62 1.39 -5.86 7.35
CA TRP A 62 0.55 -5.40 6.25
C TRP A 62 1.32 -5.32 4.94
N ILE A 63 0.58 -5.46 3.85
CA ILE A 63 1.01 -5.12 2.52
C ILE A 63 0.03 -4.06 2.03
N ILE A 64 0.51 -2.86 1.77
CA ILE A 64 -0.35 -1.76 1.30
C ILE A 64 0.12 -1.35 -0.09
N ASP A 65 -0.75 -1.48 -1.08
CA ASP A 65 -0.45 -1.00 -2.43
C ASP A 65 -1.23 0.29 -2.72
N GLY A 66 -0.59 1.18 -3.43
CA GLY A 66 -1.17 2.45 -3.84
C GLY A 66 -0.21 3.60 -3.68
N ASN A 67 -0.52 4.69 -4.39
CA ASN A 67 0.38 5.84 -4.49
C ASN A 67 -0.12 7.08 -3.74
N PHE A 68 -1.22 7.05 -3.05
CA PHE A 68 -1.83 8.26 -2.46
C PHE A 68 -0.79 9.14 -1.78
N LYS A 69 -0.38 10.20 -2.48
CA LYS A 69 0.78 11.03 -2.12
C LYS A 69 0.63 11.74 -0.78
N SER A 70 -0.60 12.13 -0.43
CA SER A 70 -0.85 12.85 0.81
C SER A 70 -0.44 12.06 2.06
N THR A 71 -0.44 10.74 1.99
CA THR A 71 -0.10 9.86 3.10
C THR A 71 1.09 8.94 2.80
N MET A 72 1.68 9.08 1.61
CA MET A 72 2.75 8.19 1.17
C MET A 72 3.97 8.22 2.10
N ALA A 73 4.42 9.40 2.50
CA ALA A 73 5.58 9.53 3.38
C ALA A 73 5.38 8.74 4.69
N ASN A 74 4.18 8.80 5.26
CA ASN A 74 3.84 8.07 6.48
C ASN A 74 3.94 6.56 6.26
N ARG A 75 3.39 6.06 5.14
CA ARG A 75 3.45 4.63 4.83
C ARG A 75 4.87 4.14 4.58
N LEU A 76 5.66 4.91 3.82
CA LEU A 76 7.04 4.53 3.53
C LEU A 76 7.88 4.49 4.80
N GLU A 77 7.69 5.45 5.69
CA GLU A 77 8.39 5.50 6.96
C GLU A 77 8.02 4.31 7.87
N ALA A 78 6.75 3.94 7.87
CA ALA A 78 6.27 2.82 8.71
C ALA A 78 6.62 1.44 8.13
N SER A 79 6.98 1.36 6.86
CA SER A 79 7.30 0.09 6.20
C SER A 79 8.70 -0.39 6.51
N ASP A 80 8.90 -1.69 6.56
CA ASP A 80 10.23 -2.29 6.61
C ASP A 80 10.74 -2.65 5.21
N THR A 81 9.86 -2.71 4.23
CA THR A 81 10.20 -3.04 2.86
C THR A 81 9.36 -2.17 1.92
N ILE A 82 10.02 -1.58 0.94
CA ILE A 82 9.36 -0.79 -0.10
C ILE A 82 9.59 -1.50 -1.43
N ILE A 83 8.52 -1.83 -2.13
CA ILE A 83 8.60 -2.41 -3.47
C ILE A 83 8.13 -1.36 -4.45
N PHE A 84 9.02 -0.96 -5.34
CA PHE A 84 8.72 -0.02 -6.40
C PHE A 84 8.55 -0.79 -7.70
N LEU A 85 7.35 -0.75 -8.27
CA LEU A 85 7.04 -1.45 -9.51
C LEU A 85 6.78 -0.43 -10.61
N ASP A 86 7.60 -0.43 -11.65
CA ASP A 86 7.48 0.47 -12.79
C ASP A 86 7.65 -0.35 -14.07
N ILE A 87 6.65 -0.39 -14.89
CA ILE A 87 6.53 -1.12 -16.16
C ILE A 87 7.61 -2.21 -16.35
N GLY A 88 7.34 -3.40 -15.79
CA GLY A 88 8.25 -4.54 -15.91
C GLY A 88 9.50 -4.47 -15.07
N ARG A 89 9.68 -3.43 -14.26
CA ARG A 89 10.82 -3.29 -13.36
C ARG A 89 10.37 -3.35 -11.91
N LEU A 90 11.05 -4.17 -11.14
CA LEU A 90 10.76 -4.31 -9.73
C LEU A 90 12.01 -3.96 -8.94
N THR A 91 11.89 -3.02 -8.02
CA THR A 91 12.98 -2.62 -7.13
C THR A 91 12.52 -2.79 -5.69
N CYS A 92 13.29 -3.53 -4.91
CA CYS A 92 13.02 -3.71 -3.48
C CYS A 92 14.02 -2.88 -2.68
N LEU A 93 13.50 -2.08 -1.76
CA LEU A 93 14.29 -1.30 -0.83
C LEU A 93 13.94 -1.74 0.59
N PHE A 94 14.96 -2.02 1.37
CA PHE A 94 14.76 -2.43 2.75
C PHE A 94 15.03 -1.25 3.68
N ASN A 95 14.06 -0.96 4.52
CA ASN A 95 14.17 0.10 5.51
C ASN A 95 14.86 -0.47 6.74
N ALA A 96 16.04 0.00 6.99
CA ALA A 96 16.83 -0.47 8.12
C ALA A 96 16.35 0.11 9.45
#